data_2163174ffc117ad44b72386bb42cb1e7
#
_entry.id   2163174ffc117ad44b72386bb42cb1e7
#
_cell.length_a   1.000
_cell.length_b   1.000
_cell.length_c   1.000
_cell.angle_alpha   90.00
_cell.angle_beta   90.00
_cell.angle_gamma   90.00
#
_symmetry.space_group_name_H-M   'P 1'
#
loop_
_entity.id
_entity.type
_entity.pdbx_description
1 polymer ?
#
loop_
_entity_poly.entity_id
_entity_poly.type
_entity_poly.pdbx_seq_one_letter_code
_entity_poly.pdbx_strand_id
1 'polypeptide(L)'
;MMSSNPFHRINISLVILPSLFLTAYYLFASFPRSPIPPIIHTSLAHLPSSSPSWNIYPENFYNGGAYVNLPLGRARILVRYWLIGPENGRRVVLIHGLSIPAIVWKDVAPVLASRGYRVLLYDLYGRGYSDAPQVTYDTTLFTTQLALLMQHVKWDNAFIVGLSMGGGIAAAFSAHFPHLVNGKVAFVASAGIMESGDISRTAKFMSSPLVQTVTALPPFQHYMRRLANASKPAELQEILRLQSAHLPHYNAAVASSLRDGPIRGLHFAFQELACTSNQVLIIHGTADDTVLYKFASKIRDLVPQADLVTISDGGHDITITHASDVSAALLRFLADNYSYKPAQMSLA
;
A
#
# COMPACT_ATOMS: atom_id res chain seq x y z
N MET A 1 -56.45 53.80 9.55
CA MET A 1 -55.83 52.73 10.37
C MET A 1 -55.51 51.60 9.42
N MET A 2 -54.25 51.53 8.98
CA MET A 2 -53.78 50.40 8.19
C MET A 2 -53.33 49.26 9.15
N SER A 3 -54.14 48.21 9.18
CA SER A 3 -53.79 46.98 9.93
C SER A 3 -52.56 46.36 9.26
N SER A 4 -51.42 46.49 9.89
CA SER A 4 -50.20 45.79 9.45
C SER A 4 -50.36 44.31 9.79
N ASN A 5 -50.59 43.52 8.78
CA ASN A 5 -50.78 42.07 8.88
C ASN A 5 -49.51 41.41 9.51
N PRO A 6 -49.54 40.88 10.73
CA PRO A 6 -48.38 40.33 11.40
C PRO A 6 -47.77 39.12 10.67
N PHE A 7 -48.53 38.42 9.86
CA PHE A 7 -48.04 37.30 9.05
C PHE A 7 -47.05 37.71 7.96
N HIS A 8 -47.12 38.99 7.46
CA HIS A 8 -46.19 39.46 6.42
C HIS A 8 -44.73 39.64 6.99
N ARG A 9 -44.61 40.07 8.26
CA ARG A 9 -43.29 40.24 8.91
C ARG A 9 -42.64 38.92 9.25
N ILE A 10 -43.46 37.90 9.67
CA ILE A 10 -42.95 36.56 10.00
C ILE A 10 -42.45 35.86 8.73
N ASN A 11 -43.18 35.98 7.59
CA ASN A 11 -42.75 35.36 6.34
C ASN A 11 -41.45 35.96 5.77
N ILE A 12 -41.25 37.25 5.89
CA ILE A 12 -40.01 37.90 5.45
C ILE A 12 -38.81 37.42 6.26
N SER A 13 -38.92 37.34 7.57
CA SER A 13 -37.83 36.84 8.43
C SER A 13 -37.54 35.36 8.18
N LEU A 14 -38.56 34.51 7.95
CA LEU A 14 -38.40 33.08 7.64
C LEU A 14 -37.73 32.83 6.30
N VAL A 15 -37.77 33.73 5.36
CA VAL A 15 -37.09 33.60 4.05
C VAL A 15 -35.72 34.29 4.05
N ILE A 16 -35.63 35.48 4.64
CA ILE A 16 -34.39 36.28 4.59
C ILE A 16 -33.30 35.67 5.50
N LEU A 17 -33.64 35.21 6.70
CA LEU A 17 -32.66 34.65 7.63
C LEU A 17 -31.98 33.38 7.11
N PRO A 18 -32.71 32.36 6.59
CA PRO A 18 -32.08 31.20 5.99
C PRO A 18 -31.23 31.54 4.74
N SER A 19 -31.73 32.49 3.91
CA SER A 19 -30.98 32.93 2.73
C SER A 19 -29.69 33.65 3.08
N LEU A 20 -29.72 34.54 4.10
CA LEU A 20 -28.51 35.19 4.62
C LEU A 20 -27.55 34.16 5.24
N PHE A 21 -28.07 33.19 5.98
CA PHE A 21 -27.25 32.14 6.56
C PHE A 21 -26.60 31.27 5.48
N LEU A 22 -27.33 30.87 4.47
CA LEU A 22 -26.80 30.11 3.33
C LEU A 22 -25.78 30.91 2.54
N THR A 23 -26.04 32.22 2.32
CA THR A 23 -25.08 33.11 1.65
C THR A 23 -23.81 33.27 2.46
N ALA A 24 -23.93 33.52 3.78
CA ALA A 24 -22.79 33.59 4.68
C ALA A 24 -22.02 32.27 4.72
N TYR A 25 -22.73 31.13 4.84
CA TYR A 25 -22.12 29.82 4.79
C TYR A 25 -21.36 29.58 3.48
N TYR A 26 -21.98 29.92 2.33
CA TYR A 26 -21.34 29.79 1.02
C TYR A 26 -20.10 30.68 0.90
N LEU A 27 -20.17 31.95 1.33
CA LEU A 27 -19.03 32.85 1.33
C LEU A 27 -17.90 32.33 2.21
N PHE A 28 -18.20 31.89 3.44
CA PHE A 28 -17.19 31.33 4.34
C PHE A 28 -16.66 29.97 3.85
N ALA A 29 -17.48 29.13 3.27
CA ALA A 29 -17.07 27.84 2.69
C ALA A 29 -16.23 28.02 1.40
N SER A 30 -16.43 29.10 0.66
CA SER A 30 -15.68 29.42 -0.56
C SER A 30 -14.31 30.04 -0.30
N PHE A 31 -14.05 30.51 0.90
CA PHE A 31 -12.71 30.97 1.26
C PHE A 31 -11.78 29.77 1.47
N PRO A 32 -10.65 29.70 0.75
CA PRO A 32 -9.69 28.61 0.96
C PRO A 32 -9.16 28.71 2.40
N ARG A 33 -9.41 27.65 3.18
CA ARG A 33 -8.77 27.51 4.50
C ARG A 33 -7.29 27.28 4.27
N SER A 34 -6.45 27.87 5.13
CA SER A 34 -5.04 27.53 5.13
C SER A 34 -4.88 26.00 5.25
N PRO A 35 -4.06 25.35 4.41
CA PRO A 35 -3.85 23.91 4.53
C PRO A 35 -3.41 23.57 5.95
N ILE A 36 -4.21 22.74 6.62
CA ILE A 36 -3.87 22.24 7.96
C ILE A 36 -2.93 21.05 7.76
N PRO A 37 -1.78 20.98 8.46
CA PRO A 37 -0.95 19.79 8.42
C PRO A 37 -1.76 18.55 8.83
N PRO A 38 -1.57 17.39 8.21
CA PRO A 38 -2.23 16.18 8.64
C PRO A 38 -1.83 15.82 10.07
N ILE A 39 -2.76 15.25 10.82
CA ILE A 39 -2.43 14.61 12.10
C ILE A 39 -1.57 13.39 11.80
N ILE A 40 -0.48 13.21 12.54
CA ILE A 40 0.45 12.11 12.39
C ILE A 40 0.27 11.17 13.57
N HIS A 41 -0.05 9.92 13.30
CA HIS A 41 -0.16 8.87 14.30
C HIS A 41 1.10 8.01 14.31
N THR A 42 1.44 7.54 15.49
CA THR A 42 2.68 6.80 15.75
C THR A 42 2.64 5.37 15.19
N SER A 43 3.83 4.85 14.88
CA SER A 43 4.10 3.52 14.35
C SER A 43 4.44 2.50 15.44
N LEU A 44 4.86 1.28 15.05
CA LEU A 44 5.33 0.23 15.96
C LEU A 44 6.50 0.70 16.86
N ALA A 45 7.32 1.66 16.40
CA ALA A 45 8.44 2.21 17.16
C ALA A 45 8.06 2.79 18.54
N HIS A 46 6.79 3.15 18.72
CA HIS A 46 6.29 3.77 19.93
C HIS A 46 5.54 2.80 20.86
N LEU A 47 5.51 1.51 20.51
CA LEU A 47 4.92 0.52 21.40
C LEU A 47 5.80 0.28 22.60
N PRO A 48 5.21 -0.08 23.78
CA PRO A 48 5.98 -0.44 24.98
C PRO A 48 7.00 -1.55 24.70
N SER A 49 8.13 -1.53 25.38
CA SER A 49 9.19 -2.53 25.25
C SER A 49 8.72 -3.97 25.56
N SER A 50 7.62 -4.11 26.29
CA SER A 50 6.95 -5.40 26.56
C SER A 50 6.07 -5.89 25.40
N SER A 51 5.92 -5.14 24.31
CA SER A 51 5.12 -5.57 23.16
C SER A 51 5.75 -6.77 22.45
N PRO A 52 4.97 -7.83 22.15
CA PRO A 52 5.46 -8.97 21.38
C PRO A 52 5.99 -8.59 19.98
N SER A 53 5.60 -7.40 19.43
CA SER A 53 6.09 -6.93 18.14
C SER A 53 7.61 -6.85 18.06
N TRP A 54 8.29 -6.53 19.16
CA TRP A 54 9.75 -6.46 19.23
C TRP A 54 10.46 -7.79 19.02
N ASN A 55 9.80 -8.91 19.35
CA ASN A 55 10.35 -10.26 19.14
C ASN A 55 10.09 -10.76 17.71
N ILE A 56 8.98 -10.34 17.09
CA ILE A 56 8.56 -10.83 15.76
C ILE A 56 9.16 -9.98 14.66
N TYR A 57 9.10 -8.67 14.82
CA TYR A 57 9.58 -7.70 13.84
C TYR A 57 10.30 -6.56 14.57
N PRO A 58 11.54 -6.78 15.05
CA PRO A 58 12.35 -5.71 15.66
C PRO A 58 12.79 -4.68 14.63
N GLU A 59 13.11 -3.45 15.06
CA GLU A 59 13.58 -2.40 14.17
C GLU A 59 14.80 -2.78 13.33
N ASN A 60 15.67 -3.62 13.88
CA ASN A 60 16.87 -4.14 13.22
C ASN A 60 16.63 -5.49 12.53
N PHE A 61 15.38 -5.83 12.18
CA PHE A 61 15.02 -7.09 11.52
C PHE A 61 15.86 -7.36 10.28
N TYR A 62 16.08 -6.32 9.47
CA TYR A 62 17.09 -6.32 8.42
C TYR A 62 18.25 -5.41 8.83
N ASN A 63 19.47 -5.79 8.46
CA ASN A 63 20.64 -4.92 8.61
C ASN A 63 20.51 -3.68 7.71
N GLY A 64 21.19 -2.58 8.07
CA GLY A 64 21.18 -1.35 7.27
C GLY A 64 19.86 -0.57 7.34
N GLY A 65 19.11 -0.74 8.44
CA GLY A 65 17.88 0.01 8.69
C GLY A 65 18.14 1.44 9.15
N ALA A 66 17.32 2.38 8.62
CA ALA A 66 17.35 3.78 8.99
C ALA A 66 15.93 4.40 8.93
N TYR A 67 15.81 5.61 9.44
CA TYR A 67 14.61 6.43 9.34
C TYR A 67 14.88 7.66 8.48
N VAL A 68 13.84 8.10 7.78
CA VAL A 68 13.85 9.37 7.05
C VAL A 68 12.53 10.12 7.29
N ASN A 69 12.62 11.44 7.37
CA ASN A 69 11.45 12.31 7.40
C ASN A 69 11.10 12.77 5.98
N LEU A 70 10.10 12.14 5.36
CA LEU A 70 9.64 12.51 4.02
C LEU A 70 8.60 13.65 4.10
N PRO A 71 8.65 14.62 3.18
CA PRO A 71 7.68 15.71 3.15
C PRO A 71 6.31 15.22 2.66
N LEU A 72 5.26 15.69 3.34
CA LEU A 72 3.87 15.50 2.92
C LEU A 72 3.10 16.80 3.17
N GLY A 73 2.94 17.62 2.15
CA GLY A 73 2.42 18.98 2.30
C GLY A 73 3.27 19.81 3.28
N ARG A 74 2.66 20.25 4.39
CA ARG A 74 3.35 21.00 5.45
C ARG A 74 3.89 20.13 6.60
N ALA A 75 3.71 18.82 6.53
CA ALA A 75 4.20 17.87 7.52
C ALA A 75 5.45 17.13 7.02
N ARG A 76 6.10 16.45 7.95
CA ARG A 76 7.13 15.47 7.67
C ARG A 76 6.74 14.16 8.35
N ILE A 77 6.79 13.07 7.59
CA ILE A 77 6.35 11.75 8.03
C ILE A 77 7.58 10.88 8.20
N LEU A 78 7.73 10.29 9.37
CA LEU A 78 8.83 9.36 9.64
C LEU A 78 8.57 8.05 8.93
N VAL A 79 9.53 7.62 8.11
CA VAL A 79 9.47 6.39 7.31
C VAL A 79 10.65 5.50 7.67
N ARG A 80 10.36 4.24 7.95
CA ARG A 80 11.37 3.20 8.14
C ARG A 80 11.73 2.58 6.79
N TYR A 81 13.05 2.40 6.56
CA TYR A 81 13.57 1.69 5.40
C TYR A 81 14.83 0.91 5.75
N TRP A 82 15.20 -0.04 4.91
CA TRP A 82 16.42 -0.83 5.03
C TRP A 82 17.10 -0.93 3.67
N LEU A 83 18.43 -0.85 3.69
CA LEU A 83 19.29 -1.08 2.54
C LEU A 83 20.18 -2.28 2.82
N ILE A 84 19.87 -3.43 2.23
CA ILE A 84 20.64 -4.65 2.43
C ILE A 84 21.40 -5.05 1.15
N GLY A 85 22.46 -5.84 1.31
CA GLY A 85 23.33 -6.25 0.21
C GLY A 85 24.44 -5.24 -0.11
N PRO A 86 25.30 -5.53 -1.09
CA PRO A 86 26.49 -4.74 -1.39
C PRO A 86 26.11 -3.34 -1.91
N GLU A 87 26.89 -2.32 -1.53
CA GLU A 87 26.61 -0.91 -1.89
C GLU A 87 26.57 -0.69 -3.41
N ASN A 88 27.47 -1.34 -4.14
CA ASN A 88 27.55 -1.26 -5.60
C ASN A 88 26.67 -2.28 -6.32
N GLY A 89 25.78 -2.99 -5.58
CA GLY A 89 24.86 -3.96 -6.14
C GLY A 89 23.81 -3.31 -7.04
N ARG A 90 23.26 -4.09 -7.97
CA ARG A 90 22.13 -3.65 -8.80
C ARG A 90 20.93 -3.37 -7.90
N ARG A 91 20.32 -2.22 -8.09
CA ARG A 91 19.29 -1.67 -7.19
C ARG A 91 17.94 -2.32 -7.42
N VAL A 92 17.34 -2.84 -6.36
CA VAL A 92 15.99 -3.46 -6.36
C VAL A 92 15.18 -2.87 -5.24
N VAL A 93 13.96 -2.43 -5.52
CA VAL A 93 12.97 -2.02 -4.53
C VAL A 93 11.97 -3.15 -4.32
N LEU A 94 11.70 -3.52 -3.07
CA LEU A 94 10.65 -4.48 -2.70
C LEU A 94 9.53 -3.76 -1.98
N ILE A 95 8.33 -3.74 -2.57
CA ILE A 95 7.13 -3.05 -2.07
C ILE A 95 6.19 -4.09 -1.47
N HIS A 96 5.86 -3.94 -0.19
CA HIS A 96 4.95 -4.86 0.50
C HIS A 96 3.46 -4.57 0.20
N GLY A 97 2.57 -5.45 0.68
CA GLY A 97 1.14 -5.39 0.42
C GLY A 97 0.34 -4.48 1.36
N LEU A 98 -0.97 -4.75 1.44
CA LEU A 98 -1.96 -3.89 2.12
C LEU A 98 -1.73 -3.78 3.63
N SER A 99 -1.46 -4.88 4.32
CA SER A 99 -1.58 -4.97 5.79
C SER A 99 -0.29 -5.33 6.51
N ILE A 100 0.51 -6.21 5.91
CA ILE A 100 1.75 -6.72 6.50
C ILE A 100 2.91 -5.86 6.01
N PRO A 101 3.77 -5.33 6.92
CA PRO A 101 4.91 -4.49 6.56
C PRO A 101 6.02 -5.28 5.86
N ALA A 102 7.21 -4.67 5.72
CA ALA A 102 8.33 -5.22 4.94
C ALA A 102 8.81 -6.61 5.41
N ILE A 103 8.45 -7.08 6.61
CA ILE A 103 8.70 -8.45 7.08
C ILE A 103 8.20 -9.53 6.11
N VAL A 104 7.20 -9.24 5.28
CA VAL A 104 6.67 -10.18 4.28
C VAL A 104 7.74 -10.63 3.27
N TRP A 105 8.84 -9.90 3.16
CA TRP A 105 9.97 -10.20 2.30
C TRP A 105 11.13 -10.94 3.02
N LYS A 106 10.91 -11.40 4.26
CA LYS A 106 11.96 -11.94 5.14
C LYS A 106 12.78 -13.07 4.52
N ASP A 107 12.15 -13.91 3.71
CA ASP A 107 12.77 -15.08 3.10
C ASP A 107 13.24 -14.82 1.65
N VAL A 108 12.85 -13.71 1.03
CA VAL A 108 13.21 -13.34 -0.34
C VAL A 108 14.33 -12.29 -0.37
N ALA A 109 14.21 -11.22 0.41
CA ALA A 109 15.13 -10.09 0.36
C ALA A 109 16.59 -10.46 0.69
N PRO A 110 16.88 -11.29 1.72
CA PRO A 110 18.25 -11.72 2.01
C PRO A 110 18.84 -12.57 0.88
N VAL A 111 18.02 -13.35 0.17
CA VAL A 111 18.46 -14.14 -0.98
C VAL A 111 18.91 -13.25 -2.13
N LEU A 112 18.14 -12.22 -2.48
CA LEU A 112 18.54 -11.24 -3.49
C LEU A 112 19.83 -10.51 -3.08
N ALA A 113 19.92 -10.07 -1.83
CA ALA A 113 21.11 -9.39 -1.30
C ALA A 113 22.36 -10.26 -1.37
N SER A 114 22.28 -11.55 -1.01
CA SER A 114 23.39 -12.51 -1.07
C SER A 114 23.84 -12.80 -2.52
N ARG A 115 22.99 -12.53 -3.50
CA ARG A 115 23.28 -12.67 -4.93
C ARG A 115 23.75 -11.37 -5.60
N GLY A 116 24.16 -10.38 -4.78
CA GLY A 116 24.82 -9.16 -5.26
C GLY A 116 23.86 -8.01 -5.60
N TYR A 117 22.57 -8.10 -5.23
CA TYR A 117 21.63 -6.98 -5.39
C TYR A 117 21.67 -6.06 -4.17
N ARG A 118 21.58 -4.75 -4.41
CA ARG A 118 21.31 -3.75 -3.37
C ARG A 118 19.81 -3.60 -3.23
N VAL A 119 19.23 -4.10 -2.14
CA VAL A 119 17.81 -4.19 -1.94
C VAL A 119 17.32 -3.11 -0.99
N LEU A 120 16.38 -2.29 -1.45
CA LEU A 120 15.63 -1.32 -0.66
C LEU A 120 14.30 -1.94 -0.23
N LEU A 121 14.12 -2.08 1.08
CA LEU A 121 12.85 -2.38 1.71
C LEU A 121 12.38 -1.16 2.49
N TYR A 122 11.09 -0.96 2.62
CA TYR A 122 10.53 0.11 3.45
C TYR A 122 9.13 -0.25 3.89
N ASP A 123 8.69 0.33 4.99
CA ASP A 123 7.32 0.24 5.43
C ASP A 123 6.50 1.38 4.80
N LEU A 124 5.37 1.03 4.19
CA LEU A 124 4.42 2.00 3.65
C LEU A 124 3.84 2.85 4.78
N TYR A 125 3.47 4.08 4.50
CA TYR A 125 2.79 4.94 5.48
C TYR A 125 1.67 4.19 6.21
N GLY A 126 1.63 4.29 7.53
CA GLY A 126 0.65 3.65 8.39
C GLY A 126 0.83 2.15 8.59
N ARG A 127 1.97 1.58 8.26
CA ARG A 127 2.34 0.17 8.48
C ARG A 127 3.70 0.08 9.14
N GLY A 128 3.88 -0.97 9.94
CA GLY A 128 5.16 -1.28 10.54
C GLY A 128 5.72 -0.11 11.36
N TYR A 129 6.92 0.28 11.01
CA TYR A 129 7.66 1.36 11.67
C TYR A 129 7.53 2.72 10.99
N SER A 130 6.71 2.83 9.94
CA SER A 130 6.39 4.12 9.30
C SER A 130 5.15 4.75 9.92
N ASP A 131 5.22 6.04 10.22
CA ASP A 131 4.12 6.78 10.81
C ASP A 131 2.90 6.85 9.90
N ALA A 132 1.73 7.07 10.50
CA ALA A 132 0.46 7.09 9.82
C ALA A 132 -0.10 8.52 9.74
N PRO A 133 0.08 9.24 8.60
CA PRO A 133 -0.59 10.52 8.41
C PRO A 133 -2.09 10.32 8.21
N GLN A 134 -2.90 11.18 8.80
CA GLN A 134 -4.35 11.17 8.62
C GLN A 134 -4.74 11.86 7.31
N VAL A 135 -4.60 11.10 6.22
CA VAL A 135 -4.90 11.51 4.84
C VAL A 135 -5.59 10.37 4.10
N THR A 136 -6.00 10.59 2.85
CA THR A 136 -6.44 9.51 1.96
C THR A 136 -5.22 8.69 1.53
N TYR A 137 -5.31 7.37 1.69
CA TYR A 137 -4.25 6.43 1.30
C TYR A 137 -4.49 5.95 -0.13
N ASP A 138 -4.31 6.86 -1.08
CA ASP A 138 -4.49 6.65 -2.52
C ASP A 138 -3.19 6.23 -3.23
N THR A 139 -3.30 6.00 -4.52
CA THR A 139 -2.17 5.63 -5.38
C THR A 139 -1.07 6.69 -5.37
N THR A 140 -1.45 7.98 -5.38
CA THR A 140 -0.48 9.09 -5.43
C THR A 140 0.34 9.18 -4.15
N LEU A 141 -0.28 8.96 -3.00
CA LEU A 141 0.43 8.94 -1.72
C LEU A 141 1.57 7.90 -1.72
N PHE A 142 1.29 6.68 -2.17
CA PHE A 142 2.27 5.59 -2.14
C PHE A 142 3.34 5.73 -3.22
N THR A 143 2.99 6.14 -4.42
CA THR A 143 3.98 6.36 -5.49
C THR A 143 4.90 7.52 -5.16
N THR A 144 4.38 8.60 -4.55
CA THR A 144 5.18 9.72 -4.07
C THR A 144 6.09 9.33 -2.91
N GLN A 145 5.60 8.49 -1.97
CA GLN A 145 6.45 7.96 -0.89
C GLN A 145 7.69 7.27 -1.45
N LEU A 146 7.52 6.39 -2.44
CA LEU A 146 8.63 5.68 -3.07
C LEU A 146 9.57 6.63 -3.81
N ALA A 147 9.05 7.57 -4.60
CA ALA A 147 9.88 8.53 -5.34
C ALA A 147 10.76 9.37 -4.39
N LEU A 148 10.17 9.89 -3.31
CA LEU A 148 10.89 10.66 -2.30
C LEU A 148 11.93 9.82 -1.54
N LEU A 149 11.61 8.54 -1.28
CA LEU A 149 12.54 7.62 -0.63
C LEU A 149 13.72 7.30 -1.56
N MET A 150 13.49 7.03 -2.84
CA MET A 150 14.56 6.83 -3.83
C MET A 150 15.44 8.07 -3.96
N GLN A 151 14.86 9.27 -3.97
CA GLN A 151 15.61 10.52 -3.94
C GLN A 151 16.49 10.63 -2.67
N HIS A 152 15.94 10.27 -1.50
CA HIS A 152 16.69 10.30 -0.23
C HIS A 152 17.90 9.36 -0.26
N VAL A 153 17.73 8.13 -0.73
CA VAL A 153 18.82 7.16 -0.83
C VAL A 153 19.72 7.39 -2.07
N LYS A 154 19.46 8.46 -2.82
CA LYS A 154 20.22 8.87 -4.03
C LYS A 154 20.24 7.80 -5.12
N TRP A 155 19.10 7.16 -5.34
CA TRP A 155 18.91 6.21 -6.42
C TRP A 155 18.23 6.88 -7.61
N ASP A 156 18.94 6.94 -8.75
CA ASP A 156 18.39 7.49 -9.98
C ASP A 156 17.37 6.55 -10.63
N ASN A 157 17.56 5.23 -10.44
CA ASN A 157 16.62 4.22 -10.89
C ASN A 157 16.85 2.89 -10.14
N ALA A 158 15.88 1.98 -10.24
CA ALA A 158 15.94 0.64 -9.67
C ALA A 158 15.02 -0.33 -10.42
N PHE A 159 15.22 -1.62 -10.26
CA PHE A 159 14.21 -2.63 -10.55
C PHE A 159 13.09 -2.55 -9.51
N ILE A 160 11.84 -2.64 -9.94
CA ILE A 160 10.68 -2.47 -9.05
C ILE A 160 9.96 -3.80 -8.90
N VAL A 161 9.80 -4.27 -7.67
CA VAL A 161 9.10 -5.52 -7.35
C VAL A 161 8.00 -5.23 -6.34
N GLY A 162 6.77 -5.59 -6.63
CA GLY A 162 5.62 -5.34 -5.75
C GLY A 162 4.83 -6.59 -5.45
N LEU A 163 4.46 -6.77 -4.16
CA LEU A 163 3.60 -7.83 -3.67
C LEU A 163 2.18 -7.32 -3.43
N SER A 164 1.16 -8.00 -3.95
CA SER A 164 -0.24 -7.70 -3.67
C SER A 164 -0.58 -6.23 -4.02
N MET A 165 -1.05 -5.41 -3.08
CA MET A 165 -1.21 -3.96 -3.27
C MET A 165 0.10 -3.28 -3.72
N GLY A 166 1.25 -3.77 -3.25
CA GLY A 166 2.56 -3.30 -3.71
C GLY A 166 2.80 -3.49 -5.19
N GLY A 167 2.18 -4.50 -5.80
CA GLY A 167 2.18 -4.67 -7.26
C GLY A 167 1.39 -3.57 -7.98
N GLY A 168 0.24 -3.18 -7.45
CA GLY A 168 -0.48 -2.00 -7.95
C GLY A 168 0.33 -0.71 -7.78
N ILE A 169 1.05 -0.55 -6.65
CA ILE A 169 1.99 0.56 -6.47
C ILE A 169 3.10 0.50 -7.53
N ALA A 170 3.69 -0.67 -7.78
CA ALA A 170 4.74 -0.85 -8.77
C ALA A 170 4.27 -0.48 -10.19
N ALA A 171 3.06 -0.89 -10.57
CA ALA A 171 2.48 -0.54 -11.87
C ALA A 171 2.27 0.98 -12.01
N ALA A 172 1.60 1.59 -11.03
CA ALA A 172 1.35 3.04 -11.02
C ALA A 172 2.66 3.86 -10.94
N PHE A 173 3.64 3.40 -10.14
CA PHE A 173 4.94 4.03 -10.06
C PHE A 173 5.67 4.00 -11.40
N SER A 174 5.63 2.88 -12.10
CA SER A 174 6.28 2.74 -13.41
C SER A 174 5.63 3.64 -14.47
N ALA A 175 4.32 3.88 -14.39
CA ALA A 175 3.63 4.81 -15.27
C ALA A 175 3.91 6.28 -14.94
N HIS A 176 3.93 6.64 -13.64
CA HIS A 176 4.09 8.03 -13.21
C HIS A 176 5.56 8.49 -13.18
N PHE A 177 6.50 7.59 -12.91
CA PHE A 177 7.92 7.86 -12.75
C PHE A 177 8.79 6.91 -13.60
N PRO A 178 8.58 6.82 -14.92
CA PRO A 178 9.27 5.84 -15.78
C PRO A 178 10.80 5.97 -15.74
N HIS A 179 11.30 7.18 -15.52
CA HIS A 179 12.75 7.46 -15.41
C HIS A 179 13.39 6.86 -14.15
N LEU A 180 12.60 6.52 -13.12
CA LEU A 180 13.06 5.87 -11.89
C LEU A 180 13.04 4.34 -11.98
N VAL A 181 12.58 3.77 -13.11
CA VAL A 181 12.52 2.32 -13.35
C VAL A 181 13.68 1.89 -14.23
N ASN A 182 14.46 0.92 -13.76
CA ASN A 182 15.64 0.42 -14.49
C ASN A 182 15.29 -0.76 -15.41
N GLY A 183 14.30 -0.61 -16.26
CA GLY A 183 13.98 -1.56 -17.32
C GLY A 183 13.30 -2.88 -16.87
N LYS A 184 13.08 -3.10 -15.57
CA LYS A 184 12.45 -4.34 -15.08
C LYS A 184 11.43 -4.08 -13.97
N VAL A 185 10.23 -4.67 -14.12
CA VAL A 185 9.15 -4.60 -13.13
C VAL A 185 8.62 -6.01 -12.86
N ALA A 186 8.47 -6.38 -11.59
CA ALA A 186 7.91 -7.68 -11.22
C ALA A 186 6.69 -7.54 -10.30
N PHE A 187 5.68 -8.33 -10.58
CA PHE A 187 4.41 -8.40 -9.89
C PHE A 187 4.27 -9.76 -9.21
N VAL A 188 4.20 -9.76 -7.87
CA VAL A 188 4.04 -10.98 -7.06
C VAL A 188 2.65 -10.98 -6.45
N ALA A 189 1.80 -11.95 -6.78
CA ALA A 189 0.41 -12.03 -6.31
C ALA A 189 -0.33 -10.67 -6.40
N SER A 190 -0.16 -9.97 -7.53
CA SER A 190 -0.44 -8.53 -7.67
C SER A 190 -1.92 -8.20 -7.72
N ALA A 191 -2.33 -7.20 -6.93
CA ALA A 191 -3.55 -6.44 -7.12
C ALA A 191 -3.34 -5.33 -8.19
N GLY A 192 -4.30 -4.42 -8.33
CA GLY A 192 -4.23 -3.25 -9.24
C GLY A 192 -5.40 -3.18 -10.21
N ILE A 193 -5.92 -4.33 -10.66
CA ILE A 193 -7.04 -4.42 -11.61
C ILE A 193 -8.25 -5.17 -11.04
N MET A 194 -8.32 -5.33 -9.72
CA MET A 194 -9.52 -5.86 -9.06
C MET A 194 -10.70 -4.91 -9.27
N GLU A 195 -11.88 -5.46 -9.34
CA GLU A 195 -13.12 -4.68 -9.40
C GLU A 195 -13.82 -4.68 -8.04
N SER A 196 -14.79 -3.78 -7.87
CA SER A 196 -15.60 -3.78 -6.64
C SER A 196 -16.25 -5.14 -6.38
N GLY A 197 -16.65 -5.88 -7.41
CA GLY A 197 -17.23 -7.21 -7.29
C GLY A 197 -16.31 -8.25 -6.62
N ASP A 198 -15.01 -8.11 -6.83
CA ASP A 198 -14.00 -9.05 -6.32
C ASP A 198 -13.66 -8.83 -4.84
N ILE A 199 -14.03 -7.67 -4.28
CA ILE A 199 -13.82 -7.37 -2.86
C ILE A 199 -15.02 -7.89 -2.05
N SER A 200 -14.76 -8.66 -1.00
CA SER A 200 -15.80 -9.24 -0.17
C SER A 200 -16.72 -8.16 0.46
N ARG A 201 -17.99 -8.51 0.66
CA ARG A 201 -18.96 -7.59 1.29
C ARG A 201 -18.51 -7.17 2.68
N THR A 202 -17.91 -8.08 3.45
CA THR A 202 -17.38 -7.80 4.79
C THR A 202 -16.24 -6.78 4.71
N ALA A 203 -15.28 -6.96 3.79
CA ALA A 203 -14.19 -6.01 3.62
C ALA A 203 -14.69 -4.61 3.20
N LYS A 204 -15.68 -4.54 2.30
CA LYS A 204 -16.33 -3.26 1.93
C LYS A 204 -17.01 -2.59 3.12
N PHE A 205 -17.78 -3.36 3.90
CA PHE A 205 -18.45 -2.85 5.10
C PHE A 205 -17.44 -2.33 6.11
N MET A 206 -16.42 -3.13 6.43
CA MET A 206 -15.36 -2.75 7.38
C MET A 206 -14.51 -1.56 6.90
N SER A 207 -14.39 -1.34 5.59
CA SER A 207 -13.66 -0.20 5.03
C SER A 207 -14.50 1.09 4.96
N SER A 208 -15.79 1.05 5.27
CA SER A 208 -16.64 2.24 5.19
C SER A 208 -16.22 3.29 6.23
N PRO A 209 -16.25 4.60 5.89
CA PRO A 209 -15.85 5.67 6.82
C PRO A 209 -16.65 5.67 8.12
N LEU A 210 -17.95 5.33 8.06
CA LEU A 210 -18.80 5.26 9.24
C LEU A 210 -18.34 4.16 10.19
N VAL A 211 -18.09 2.95 9.68
CA VAL A 211 -17.60 1.83 10.49
C VAL A 211 -16.24 2.16 11.09
N GLN A 212 -15.33 2.77 10.31
CA GLN A 212 -14.03 3.19 10.82
C GLN A 212 -14.15 4.24 11.93
N THR A 213 -15.08 5.18 11.82
CA THR A 213 -15.33 6.17 12.88
C THR A 213 -15.82 5.49 14.17
N VAL A 214 -16.75 4.55 14.07
CA VAL A 214 -17.28 3.81 15.23
C VAL A 214 -16.19 2.90 15.85
N THR A 215 -15.44 2.19 15.02
CA THR A 215 -14.39 1.28 15.49
C THR A 215 -13.17 2.00 16.07
N ALA A 216 -12.96 3.28 15.74
CA ALA A 216 -11.95 4.14 16.34
C ALA A 216 -12.30 4.61 17.76
N LEU A 217 -13.54 4.44 18.23
CA LEU A 217 -13.92 4.85 19.57
C LEU A 217 -13.21 4.01 20.65
N PRO A 218 -12.75 4.65 21.75
CA PRO A 218 -11.98 3.97 22.79
C PRO A 218 -12.62 2.71 23.38
N PRO A 219 -13.95 2.65 23.64
CA PRO A 219 -14.58 1.43 24.15
C PRO A 219 -14.45 0.25 23.18
N PHE A 220 -14.62 0.49 21.87
CA PHE A 220 -14.52 -0.55 20.85
C PHE A 220 -13.07 -1.02 20.70
N GLN A 221 -12.10 -0.12 20.69
CA GLN A 221 -10.68 -0.47 20.66
C GLN A 221 -10.30 -1.31 21.88
N HIS A 222 -10.78 -0.96 23.07
CA HIS A 222 -10.53 -1.74 24.27
C HIS A 222 -11.12 -3.16 24.18
N TYR A 223 -12.33 -3.30 23.65
CA TYR A 223 -12.95 -4.59 23.39
C TYR A 223 -12.13 -5.42 22.38
N MET A 224 -11.74 -4.82 21.26
CA MET A 224 -10.91 -5.49 20.25
C MET A 224 -9.55 -5.95 20.79
N ARG A 225 -8.89 -5.15 21.64
CA ARG A 225 -7.65 -5.53 22.33
C ARG A 225 -7.84 -6.77 23.21
N ARG A 226 -8.97 -6.87 23.93
CA ARG A 226 -9.28 -8.05 24.75
C ARG A 226 -9.48 -9.31 23.89
N LEU A 227 -10.20 -9.22 22.79
CA LEU A 227 -10.39 -10.33 21.85
C LEU A 227 -9.06 -10.77 21.22
N ALA A 228 -8.23 -9.81 20.83
CA ALA A 228 -6.94 -10.06 20.23
C ALA A 228 -6.01 -10.88 21.12
N ASN A 229 -6.09 -10.79 22.44
CA ASN A 229 -5.23 -11.51 23.39
C ASN A 229 -5.60 -12.99 23.59
N ALA A 230 -6.66 -13.48 22.94
CA ALA A 230 -7.20 -14.82 23.18
C ALA A 230 -6.60 -15.94 22.29
N SER A 231 -5.83 -15.63 21.25
CA SER A 231 -5.30 -16.63 20.30
C SER A 231 -3.81 -16.40 20.00
N LYS A 232 -3.05 -17.47 19.70
CA LYS A 232 -1.64 -17.39 19.24
C LYS A 232 -1.60 -17.69 17.73
N PRO A 233 -1.71 -16.69 16.86
CA PRO A 233 -1.61 -16.85 15.41
C PRO A 233 -0.16 -17.04 14.95
N ALA A 234 0.02 -17.43 13.67
CA ALA A 234 1.34 -17.43 13.02
C ALA A 234 1.97 -16.01 13.05
N GLU A 235 3.30 -15.93 13.00
CA GLU A 235 4.08 -14.68 13.20
C GLU A 235 3.54 -13.47 12.39
N LEU A 236 3.25 -13.66 11.10
CA LEU A 236 2.74 -12.58 10.25
C LEU A 236 1.33 -12.13 10.65
N GLN A 237 0.47 -13.07 11.05
CA GLN A 237 -0.87 -12.77 11.54
C GLN A 237 -0.80 -12.06 12.90
N GLU A 238 0.20 -12.38 13.72
CA GLU A 238 0.41 -11.69 15.00
C GLU A 238 0.82 -10.23 14.79
N ILE A 239 1.72 -9.93 13.85
CA ILE A 239 2.06 -8.55 13.51
C ILE A 239 0.84 -7.77 13.03
N LEU A 240 0.02 -8.37 12.17
CA LEU A 240 -1.24 -7.77 11.70
C LEU A 240 -2.17 -7.45 12.89
N ARG A 241 -2.34 -8.40 13.81
CA ARG A 241 -3.17 -8.26 15.00
C ARG A 241 -2.66 -7.15 15.93
N LEU A 242 -1.34 -7.11 16.17
CA LEU A 242 -0.71 -6.09 17.02
C LEU A 242 -0.89 -4.68 16.44
N GLN A 243 -0.68 -4.51 15.14
CA GLN A 243 -0.92 -3.24 14.47
C GLN A 243 -2.39 -2.82 14.58
N SER A 244 -3.31 -3.73 14.27
CA SER A 244 -4.76 -3.46 14.33
C SER A 244 -5.23 -3.09 15.74
N ALA A 245 -4.67 -3.73 16.79
CA ALA A 245 -5.08 -3.52 18.17
C ALA A 245 -4.43 -2.30 18.83
N HIS A 246 -3.21 -1.96 18.43
CA HIS A 246 -2.40 -0.99 19.19
C HIS A 246 -2.03 0.29 18.43
N LEU A 247 -2.04 0.28 17.09
CA LEU A 247 -1.73 1.49 16.33
C LEU A 247 -2.98 2.32 16.08
N PRO A 248 -3.03 3.59 16.49
CA PRO A 248 -4.26 4.38 16.51
C PRO A 248 -4.93 4.57 15.16
N HIS A 249 -4.15 4.62 14.06
CA HIS A 249 -4.66 4.91 12.72
C HIS A 249 -4.48 3.77 11.72
N TYR A 250 -3.93 2.63 12.13
CA TYR A 250 -3.66 1.49 11.25
C TYR A 250 -4.90 1.01 10.50
N ASN A 251 -6.00 0.73 11.23
CA ASN A 251 -7.22 0.22 10.61
C ASN A 251 -7.84 1.22 9.62
N ALA A 252 -7.80 2.52 9.94
CA ALA A 252 -8.27 3.57 9.05
C ALA A 252 -7.38 3.69 7.79
N ALA A 253 -6.07 3.57 7.94
CA ALA A 253 -5.11 3.58 6.84
C ALA A 253 -5.32 2.36 5.90
N VAL A 254 -5.50 1.16 6.47
CA VAL A 254 -5.81 -0.07 5.71
C VAL A 254 -7.16 0.06 4.99
N ALA A 255 -8.19 0.54 5.68
CA ALA A 255 -9.52 0.75 5.10
C ALA A 255 -9.51 1.78 3.95
N SER A 256 -8.80 2.91 4.12
CA SER A 256 -8.62 3.89 3.04
C SER A 256 -7.86 3.29 1.87
N SER A 257 -6.77 2.54 2.11
CA SER A 257 -6.02 1.87 1.05
C SER A 257 -6.85 0.83 0.29
N LEU A 258 -7.76 0.13 0.97
CA LEU A 258 -8.68 -0.82 0.31
C LEU A 258 -9.72 -0.09 -0.56
N ARG A 259 -10.21 1.07 -0.12
CA ARG A 259 -11.23 1.85 -0.79
C ARG A 259 -10.65 2.74 -1.89
N ASP A 260 -9.56 3.43 -1.62
CA ASP A 260 -9.00 4.53 -2.42
C ASP A 260 -7.65 4.20 -3.04
N GLY A 261 -7.00 3.14 -2.56
CA GLY A 261 -5.61 2.78 -2.90
C GLY A 261 -5.45 1.94 -4.17
N PRO A 262 -4.22 1.57 -4.50
CA PRO A 262 -3.84 0.95 -5.77
C PRO A 262 -4.17 -0.55 -5.84
N ILE A 263 -5.36 -0.94 -5.37
CA ILE A 263 -5.87 -2.32 -5.46
C ILE A 263 -6.67 -2.52 -6.74
N ARG A 264 -7.24 -1.44 -7.29
CA ARG A 264 -8.15 -1.45 -8.45
C ARG A 264 -8.01 -0.20 -9.29
N GLY A 265 -8.61 -0.25 -10.49
CA GLY A 265 -8.69 0.90 -11.40
C GLY A 265 -7.39 1.27 -12.09
N LEU A 266 -6.35 0.42 -12.02
CA LEU A 266 -5.03 0.70 -12.57
C LEU A 266 -4.82 0.10 -13.98
N HIS A 267 -5.87 -0.22 -14.71
CA HIS A 267 -5.74 -0.73 -16.08
C HIS A 267 -4.83 0.14 -16.94
N PHE A 268 -4.98 1.49 -16.82
CA PHE A 268 -4.16 2.44 -17.56
C PHE A 268 -2.66 2.28 -17.23
N ALA A 269 -2.28 2.03 -15.98
CA ALA A 269 -0.88 1.91 -15.58
C ALA A 269 -0.22 0.64 -16.16
N PHE A 270 -0.98 -0.46 -16.24
CA PHE A 270 -0.52 -1.67 -16.91
C PHE A 270 -0.44 -1.47 -18.44
N GLN A 271 -1.40 -0.76 -19.05
CA GLN A 271 -1.37 -0.42 -20.48
C GLN A 271 -0.19 0.50 -20.82
N GLU A 272 0.09 1.51 -20.01
CA GLU A 272 1.28 2.35 -20.16
C GLU A 272 2.55 1.53 -20.07
N LEU A 273 2.64 0.59 -19.12
CA LEU A 273 3.78 -0.31 -18.98
C LEU A 273 3.97 -1.19 -20.23
N ALA A 274 2.87 -1.61 -20.88
CA ALA A 274 2.91 -2.36 -22.13
C ALA A 274 3.52 -1.55 -23.30
N CYS A 275 3.42 -0.22 -23.26
CA CYS A 275 3.99 0.67 -24.26
C CYS A 275 5.48 0.99 -24.02
N THR A 276 6.07 0.49 -22.93
CA THR A 276 7.48 0.71 -22.60
C THR A 276 8.37 -0.46 -23.04
N SER A 277 9.69 -0.25 -23.06
CA SER A 277 10.67 -1.32 -23.24
C SER A 277 10.97 -2.11 -21.96
N ASN A 278 10.22 -1.86 -20.87
CA ASN A 278 10.42 -2.59 -19.63
C ASN A 278 10.09 -4.07 -19.79
N GLN A 279 10.97 -4.91 -19.31
CA GLN A 279 10.68 -6.33 -19.11
C GLN A 279 9.76 -6.48 -17.90
N VAL A 280 8.80 -7.37 -17.98
CA VAL A 280 7.79 -7.57 -16.95
C VAL A 280 7.70 -9.03 -16.55
N LEU A 281 7.68 -9.29 -15.24
CA LEU A 281 7.46 -10.61 -14.67
C LEU A 281 6.22 -10.60 -13.81
N ILE A 282 5.38 -11.62 -13.95
CA ILE A 282 4.25 -11.90 -13.07
C ILE A 282 4.53 -13.23 -12.37
N ILE A 283 4.45 -13.25 -11.04
CA ILE A 283 4.55 -14.48 -10.23
C ILE A 283 3.25 -14.61 -9.45
N HIS A 284 2.53 -15.72 -9.60
CA HIS A 284 1.24 -15.90 -8.93
C HIS A 284 0.97 -17.35 -8.55
N GLY A 285 0.35 -17.54 -7.39
CA GLY A 285 -0.04 -18.86 -6.90
C GLY A 285 -1.44 -19.27 -7.39
N THR A 286 -1.63 -20.54 -7.72
CA THR A 286 -2.92 -21.05 -8.25
C THR A 286 -4.01 -21.15 -7.18
N ALA A 287 -3.62 -21.25 -5.89
CA ALA A 287 -4.53 -21.34 -4.74
C ALA A 287 -4.71 -19.99 -4.01
N ASP A 288 -4.33 -18.86 -4.64
CA ASP A 288 -4.52 -17.53 -4.06
C ASP A 288 -6.02 -17.19 -3.99
N ASP A 289 -6.56 -17.10 -2.78
CA ASP A 289 -7.95 -16.80 -2.47
C ASP A 289 -8.18 -15.30 -2.15
N THR A 290 -7.11 -14.51 -2.04
CA THR A 290 -7.14 -13.08 -1.76
C THR A 290 -7.11 -12.25 -3.04
N VAL A 291 -6.13 -12.50 -3.90
CA VAL A 291 -6.06 -11.97 -5.26
C VAL A 291 -6.07 -13.16 -6.21
N LEU A 292 -7.25 -13.50 -6.70
CA LEU A 292 -7.46 -14.72 -7.49
C LEU A 292 -6.49 -14.81 -8.68
N TYR A 293 -6.01 -16.01 -8.98
CA TYR A 293 -5.09 -16.29 -10.09
C TYR A 293 -5.53 -15.72 -11.44
N LYS A 294 -6.85 -15.59 -11.69
CA LYS A 294 -7.39 -14.95 -12.91
C LYS A 294 -6.83 -13.55 -13.17
N PHE A 295 -6.38 -12.83 -12.11
CA PHE A 295 -5.81 -11.49 -12.27
C PHE A 295 -4.41 -11.53 -12.86
N ALA A 296 -3.62 -12.57 -12.61
CA ALA A 296 -2.34 -12.76 -13.27
C ALA A 296 -2.52 -12.88 -14.80
N SER A 297 -3.51 -13.66 -15.25
CA SER A 297 -3.85 -13.76 -16.68
C SER A 297 -4.32 -12.43 -17.25
N LYS A 298 -5.22 -11.73 -16.55
CA LYS A 298 -5.71 -10.39 -16.98
C LYS A 298 -4.57 -9.37 -17.07
N ILE A 299 -3.61 -9.36 -16.11
CA ILE A 299 -2.44 -8.46 -16.18
C ILE A 299 -1.58 -8.82 -17.39
N ARG A 300 -1.36 -10.12 -17.67
CA ARG A 300 -0.62 -10.57 -18.86
C ARG A 300 -1.32 -10.15 -20.16
N ASP A 301 -2.65 -10.19 -20.20
CA ASP A 301 -3.40 -9.72 -21.38
C ASP A 301 -3.24 -8.21 -21.61
N LEU A 302 -3.11 -7.42 -20.53
CA LEU A 302 -2.83 -5.98 -20.60
C LEU A 302 -1.37 -5.67 -20.92
N VAL A 303 -0.43 -6.56 -20.57
CA VAL A 303 1.02 -6.41 -20.74
C VAL A 303 1.57 -7.64 -21.48
N PRO A 304 1.43 -7.72 -22.82
CA PRO A 304 1.74 -8.93 -23.59
C PRO A 304 3.21 -9.37 -23.50
N GLN A 305 4.15 -8.46 -23.21
CA GLN A 305 5.57 -8.79 -22.98
C GLN A 305 5.84 -9.37 -21.58
N ALA A 306 4.82 -9.53 -20.72
CA ALA A 306 5.03 -10.08 -19.39
C ALA A 306 5.19 -11.61 -19.41
N ASP A 307 6.26 -12.10 -18.77
CA ASP A 307 6.40 -13.49 -18.43
C ASP A 307 5.54 -13.83 -17.21
N LEU A 308 4.84 -14.96 -17.27
CA LEU A 308 4.03 -15.47 -16.15
C LEU A 308 4.66 -16.74 -15.58
N VAL A 309 5.05 -16.66 -14.32
CA VAL A 309 5.48 -17.80 -13.50
C VAL A 309 4.35 -18.18 -12.57
N THR A 310 3.81 -19.37 -12.78
CA THR A 310 2.74 -19.95 -11.98
C THR A 310 3.33 -20.83 -10.87
N ILE A 311 2.90 -20.60 -9.63
CA ILE A 311 3.26 -21.44 -8.48
C ILE A 311 2.06 -22.33 -8.15
N SER A 312 2.19 -23.63 -8.41
CA SER A 312 1.14 -24.61 -8.11
C SER A 312 0.88 -24.65 -6.60
N ASP A 313 -0.40 -24.68 -6.22
CA ASP A 313 -0.89 -24.70 -4.83
C ASP A 313 -0.41 -23.53 -3.95
N GLY A 314 0.25 -22.52 -4.54
CA GLY A 314 0.65 -21.31 -3.86
C GLY A 314 -0.55 -20.45 -3.48
N GLY A 315 -0.63 -20.03 -2.22
CA GLY A 315 -1.61 -19.07 -1.70
C GLY A 315 -1.18 -17.62 -1.92
N HIS A 316 -1.82 -16.69 -1.18
CA HIS A 316 -1.44 -15.26 -1.25
C HIS A 316 -0.10 -14.96 -0.59
N ASP A 317 0.37 -15.84 0.28
CA ASP A 317 1.59 -15.74 1.08
C ASP A 317 2.82 -16.42 0.43
N ILE A 318 2.86 -16.50 -0.92
CA ILE A 318 3.93 -17.19 -1.65
C ILE A 318 5.33 -16.68 -1.37
N THR A 319 5.48 -15.43 -0.91
CA THR A 319 6.79 -14.89 -0.49
C THR A 319 7.34 -15.54 0.78
N ILE A 320 6.52 -16.30 1.49
CA ILE A 320 6.85 -17.05 2.71
C ILE A 320 6.80 -18.56 2.43
N THR A 321 5.63 -19.04 1.96
CA THR A 321 5.38 -20.48 1.77
C THR A 321 6.16 -21.06 0.59
N HIS A 322 6.41 -20.25 -0.46
CA HIS A 322 7.15 -20.61 -1.67
C HIS A 322 8.30 -19.63 -1.95
N ALA A 323 8.97 -19.17 -0.88
CA ALA A 323 10.01 -18.15 -0.98
C ALA A 323 11.17 -18.57 -1.89
N SER A 324 11.50 -19.85 -1.95
CA SER A 324 12.54 -20.39 -2.87
C SER A 324 12.17 -20.19 -4.32
N ASP A 325 10.91 -20.50 -4.69
CA ASP A 325 10.43 -20.39 -6.08
C ASP A 325 10.32 -18.93 -6.51
N VAL A 326 9.78 -18.07 -5.62
CA VAL A 326 9.71 -16.62 -5.84
C VAL A 326 11.12 -16.04 -5.99
N SER A 327 12.06 -16.40 -5.12
CA SER A 327 13.45 -15.93 -5.19
C SER A 327 14.14 -16.40 -6.47
N ALA A 328 13.97 -17.67 -6.85
CA ALA A 328 14.54 -18.21 -8.08
C ALA A 328 13.97 -17.52 -9.33
N ALA A 329 12.66 -17.28 -9.38
CA ALA A 329 12.02 -16.55 -10.47
C ALA A 329 12.53 -15.11 -10.57
N LEU A 330 12.61 -14.39 -9.45
CA LEU A 330 13.14 -13.03 -9.40
C LEU A 330 14.62 -12.97 -9.80
N LEU A 331 15.47 -13.86 -9.28
CA LEU A 331 16.89 -13.88 -9.63
C LEU A 331 17.12 -14.13 -11.12
N ARG A 332 16.39 -15.07 -11.71
CA ARG A 332 16.44 -15.34 -13.14
C ARG A 332 16.00 -14.13 -13.95
N PHE A 333 14.90 -13.49 -13.57
CA PHE A 333 14.36 -12.31 -14.23
C PHE A 333 15.29 -11.10 -14.13
N LEU A 334 15.89 -10.85 -12.97
CA LEU A 334 16.73 -9.70 -12.70
C LEU A 334 18.14 -9.83 -13.31
N ALA A 335 18.55 -11.01 -13.79
CA ALA A 335 19.86 -11.21 -14.45
C ALA A 335 19.98 -10.42 -15.76
N ASP A 336 21.22 -10.05 -16.17
CA ASP A 336 21.46 -9.23 -17.36
C ASP A 336 21.09 -9.93 -18.67
N ASN A 337 21.30 -11.24 -18.72
CA ASN A 337 21.03 -12.09 -19.87
C ASN A 337 19.60 -12.64 -19.95
N TYR A 338 18.66 -12.01 -19.21
CA TYR A 338 17.27 -12.43 -19.29
C TYR A 338 16.70 -12.15 -20.68
N SER A 339 16.28 -13.21 -21.38
CA SER A 339 15.56 -13.12 -22.63
C SER A 339 14.15 -13.65 -22.45
N TYR A 340 13.17 -12.89 -22.91
CA TYR A 340 11.77 -13.32 -22.97
C TYR A 340 11.66 -14.60 -23.78
N LYS A 341 11.10 -15.65 -23.19
CA LYS A 341 10.68 -16.86 -23.91
C LYS A 341 9.15 -16.87 -23.92
N PRO A 342 8.50 -16.58 -25.06
CA PRO A 342 7.07 -16.76 -25.15
C PRO A 342 6.71 -18.18 -24.75
N ALA A 343 5.69 -18.33 -23.88
CA ALA A 343 5.22 -19.64 -23.47
C ALA A 343 4.90 -20.46 -24.73
N GLN A 344 5.58 -21.59 -24.92
CA GLN A 344 5.18 -22.55 -25.94
C GLN A 344 3.74 -22.98 -25.59
N MET A 345 2.78 -22.56 -26.42
CA MET A 345 1.45 -23.15 -26.40
C MET A 345 1.65 -24.64 -26.65
N SER A 346 1.54 -25.47 -25.63
CA SER A 346 1.34 -26.89 -25.81
C SER A 346 -0.05 -27.04 -26.41
N LEU A 347 -0.08 -27.20 -27.73
CA LEU A 347 -1.22 -27.79 -28.40
C LEU A 347 -1.28 -29.25 -27.95
N ALA A 348 -2.18 -29.58 -27.06
CA ALA A 348 -2.64 -30.92 -26.78
C ALA A 348 -4.16 -30.88 -26.60
#